data_d8f9d4d74f3e244c8baf8e4a8f8ec8aa
#
_entry.id   d8f9d4d74f3e244c8baf8e4a8f8ec8aa
#
_cell.length_a   1.000
_cell.length_b   1.000
_cell.length_c   1.000
_cell.angle_alpha   90.00
_cell.angle_beta   90.00
_cell.angle_gamma   90.00
#
_symmetry.space_group_name_H-M   'P 1'
#
loop_
_entity.id
_entity.type
_entity.pdbx_description
1 polymer ?
#
loop_
_entity_poly.entity_id
_entity_poly.type
_entity_poly.pdbx_seq_one_letter_code
_entity_poly.pdbx_strand_id
1 'polypeptide(L)'
;MPAALHIQQLNKHFANGKQALRDINLTVQPGEMVALIGASGSGKSTLLRHVAGLAVADASSESLIEVDGRCVQRAGRIHNNIRSVRSQVGFVFQQFNLVDRLPVMMNVLVGLLHRTPWWRGWLRMFKPHERALALEALGRVGIAECHAQRASTLSGGQQQRAAIARTLVQGAKVVLADEPIASLDPESSRKVMDILARINREDGCTVIVSLHQVDMAVRYCPRVVALHQGQVVYDGPSAALTPALLRSLYGVHADEILADTAAAAPSAHPTVPVVPPAQVPQWAPAMAQAA
;
A
#
# COMPACT_ATOMS: atom_id res chain seq x y z
N MET A 1 6.38 9.22 -18.61
CA MET A 1 5.23 9.17 -17.69
C MET A 1 5.69 9.70 -16.34
N PRO A 2 4.86 10.37 -15.54
CA PRO A 2 5.26 10.78 -14.19
C PRO A 2 5.52 9.54 -13.34
N ALA A 3 6.37 9.67 -12.32
CA ALA A 3 6.60 8.62 -11.35
C ALA A 3 5.31 8.34 -10.55
N ALA A 4 5.09 7.08 -10.14
CA ALA A 4 3.97 6.73 -9.29
C ALA A 4 4.11 7.37 -7.90
N LEU A 5 5.34 7.45 -7.40
CA LEU A 5 5.71 8.16 -6.19
C LEU A 5 7.03 8.88 -6.40
N HIS A 6 7.08 10.16 -6.04
CA HIS A 6 8.31 10.95 -5.96
C HIS A 6 8.39 11.66 -4.62
N ILE A 7 9.48 11.43 -3.91
CA ILE A 7 9.78 12.06 -2.62
C ILE A 7 11.14 12.71 -2.71
N GLN A 8 11.22 13.96 -2.30
CA GLN A 8 12.45 14.75 -2.25
C GLN A 8 12.60 15.36 -0.87
N GLN A 9 13.79 15.17 -0.26
CA GLN A 9 14.25 15.79 0.98
C GLN A 9 13.22 15.78 2.14
N LEU A 10 12.52 14.63 2.30
CA LEU A 10 11.51 14.49 3.33
C LEU A 10 12.16 14.32 4.71
N ASN A 11 11.86 15.25 5.60
CA ASN A 11 12.28 15.24 7.00
C ASN A 11 11.08 15.24 7.93
N LYS A 12 11.19 14.53 9.06
CA LYS A 12 10.16 14.52 10.09
C LYS A 12 10.73 14.39 11.49
N HIS A 13 10.46 15.41 12.31
CA HIS A 13 10.65 15.39 13.76
C HIS A 13 9.29 15.30 14.45
N PHE A 14 9.21 14.52 15.51
CA PHE A 14 8.06 14.51 16.41
C PHE A 14 8.28 15.53 17.55
N ALA A 15 7.18 15.90 18.23
CA ALA A 15 7.22 16.87 19.33
C ALA A 15 8.15 16.47 20.51
N ASN A 16 8.42 15.17 20.67
CA ASN A 16 9.36 14.63 21.65
C ASN A 16 10.84 14.73 21.23
N GLY A 17 11.16 15.44 20.13
CA GLY A 17 12.51 15.61 19.60
C GLY A 17 13.02 14.42 18.77
N LYS A 18 12.29 13.31 18.70
CA LYS A 18 12.70 12.15 17.90
C LYS A 18 12.59 12.46 16.40
N GLN A 19 13.70 12.35 15.67
CA GLN A 19 13.70 12.40 14.21
C GLN A 19 13.26 11.04 13.67
N ALA A 20 12.12 11.00 12.99
CA ALA A 20 11.55 9.78 12.44
C ALA A 20 11.92 9.55 10.97
N LEU A 21 12.15 10.64 10.22
CA LEU A 21 12.60 10.59 8.82
C LEU A 21 13.69 11.65 8.64
N ARG A 22 14.74 11.28 7.92
CA ARG A 22 15.90 12.12 7.66
C ARG A 22 16.28 12.06 6.20
N ASP A 23 16.12 13.18 5.51
CA ASP A 23 16.48 13.38 4.10
C ASP A 23 16.06 12.21 3.20
N ILE A 24 14.79 11.81 3.29
CA ILE A 24 14.27 10.73 2.44
C ILE A 24 14.12 11.24 1.02
N ASN A 25 14.81 10.58 0.11
CA ASN A 25 14.69 10.73 -1.32
C ASN A 25 14.31 9.36 -1.91
N LEU A 26 13.17 9.27 -2.61
CA LEU A 26 12.67 8.00 -3.13
C LEU A 26 11.81 8.25 -4.38
N THR A 27 12.06 7.50 -5.43
CA THR A 27 11.23 7.49 -6.63
C THR A 27 10.78 6.07 -6.93
N VAL A 28 9.47 5.87 -7.11
CA VAL A 28 8.88 4.59 -7.51
C VAL A 28 8.17 4.77 -8.85
N GLN A 29 8.44 3.87 -9.78
CA GLN A 29 7.86 3.92 -11.12
C GLN A 29 6.44 3.31 -11.14
N PRO A 30 5.59 3.69 -12.10
CA PRO A 30 4.28 3.06 -12.27
C PRO A 30 4.40 1.54 -12.48
N GLY A 31 3.56 0.78 -11.77
CA GLY A 31 3.51 -0.69 -11.86
C GLY A 31 4.59 -1.41 -11.05
N GLU A 32 5.49 -0.72 -10.35
CA GLU A 32 6.44 -1.38 -9.47
C GLU A 32 5.76 -1.98 -8.23
N MET A 33 6.30 -3.11 -7.76
CA MET A 33 6.00 -3.66 -6.44
C MET A 33 7.27 -3.55 -5.57
N VAL A 34 7.19 -2.71 -4.53
CA VAL A 34 8.32 -2.33 -3.68
C VAL A 34 8.05 -2.73 -2.23
N ALA A 35 9.00 -3.43 -1.62
CA ALA A 35 8.98 -3.67 -0.17
C ALA A 35 9.76 -2.58 0.58
N LEU A 36 9.16 -2.03 1.64
CA LEU A 36 9.85 -1.23 2.64
C LEU A 36 10.23 -2.14 3.81
N ILE A 37 11.52 -2.34 4.06
CA ILE A 37 12.01 -3.17 5.16
C ILE A 37 12.79 -2.34 6.18
N GLY A 38 13.04 -2.90 7.35
CA GLY A 38 13.81 -2.28 8.44
C GLY A 38 13.20 -2.59 9.80
N ALA A 39 13.99 -2.44 10.85
CA ALA A 39 13.58 -2.70 12.22
C ALA A 39 12.34 -1.89 12.65
N SER A 40 11.71 -2.30 13.75
CA SER A 40 10.61 -1.52 14.35
C SER A 40 11.10 -0.10 14.69
N GLY A 41 10.31 0.90 14.37
CA GLY A 41 10.67 2.31 14.58
C GLY A 41 11.66 2.91 13.56
N SER A 42 12.02 2.19 12.47
CA SER A 42 12.90 2.73 11.41
C SER A 42 12.26 3.83 10.55
N GLY A 43 10.96 4.07 10.66
CA GLY A 43 10.25 5.14 9.93
C GLY A 43 9.29 4.68 8.83
N LYS A 44 9.15 3.37 8.54
CA LYS A 44 8.31 2.82 7.46
C LYS A 44 6.87 3.33 7.47
N SER A 45 6.15 3.10 8.56
CA SER A 45 4.75 3.55 8.71
C SER A 45 4.63 5.07 8.67
N THR A 46 5.63 5.78 9.22
CA THR A 46 5.70 7.25 9.16
C THR A 46 5.82 7.70 7.71
N LEU A 47 6.71 7.08 6.91
CA LEU A 47 6.88 7.37 5.49
C LEU A 47 5.57 7.14 4.72
N LEU A 48 4.94 5.97 4.86
CA LEU A 48 3.69 5.66 4.17
C LEU A 48 2.56 6.66 4.51
N ARG A 49 2.46 7.09 5.78
CA ARG A 49 1.47 8.10 6.19
C ARG A 49 1.74 9.47 5.57
N HIS A 50 3.01 9.86 5.35
CA HIS A 50 3.34 11.10 4.65
C HIS A 50 2.97 11.02 3.16
N VAL A 51 3.23 9.88 2.52
CA VAL A 51 2.84 9.63 1.11
C VAL A 51 1.32 9.70 0.94
N ALA A 52 0.55 9.17 1.89
CA ALA A 52 -0.91 9.26 1.87
C ALA A 52 -1.45 10.66 2.27
N GLY A 53 -0.57 11.59 2.64
CA GLY A 53 -0.95 12.91 3.17
C GLY A 53 -1.67 12.83 4.52
N LEU A 54 -1.51 11.74 5.27
CA LEU A 54 -2.08 11.55 6.61
C LEU A 54 -1.19 12.13 7.71
N ALA A 55 0.05 12.46 7.37
CA ALA A 55 1.01 13.13 8.23
C ALA A 55 1.67 14.28 7.48
N VAL A 56 2.12 15.29 8.23
CA VAL A 56 2.74 16.50 7.69
C VAL A 56 4.24 16.46 7.96
N ALA A 57 5.03 16.70 6.91
CA ALA A 57 6.49 16.85 6.99
C ALA A 57 6.89 18.08 7.82
N ASP A 58 8.15 18.16 8.17
CA ASP A 58 8.69 19.38 8.76
C ASP A 58 8.61 20.54 7.76
N ALA A 59 8.48 21.75 8.28
CA ALA A 59 8.38 22.98 7.47
C ALA A 59 9.74 23.37 6.86
N SER A 60 10.41 22.43 6.19
CA SER A 60 11.61 22.72 5.40
C SER A 60 11.19 23.17 4.00
N SER A 61 11.91 24.12 3.43
CA SER A 61 11.57 24.75 2.16
C SER A 61 11.61 23.82 0.94
N GLU A 62 12.25 22.65 1.05
CA GLU A 62 12.59 21.82 -0.13
C GLU A 62 11.88 20.47 -0.17
N SER A 63 11.16 20.09 0.91
CA SER A 63 10.45 18.81 0.93
C SER A 63 9.30 18.79 -0.06
N LEU A 64 9.26 17.73 -0.88
CA LEU A 64 8.21 17.48 -1.86
C LEU A 64 7.77 16.03 -1.80
N ILE A 65 6.46 15.80 -1.84
CA ILE A 65 5.88 14.48 -2.09
C ILE A 65 4.85 14.61 -3.20
N GLU A 66 5.02 13.80 -4.23
CA GLU A 66 4.09 13.69 -5.35
C GLU A 66 3.67 12.24 -5.56
N VAL A 67 2.41 12.02 -5.89
CA VAL A 67 1.84 10.72 -6.27
C VAL A 67 1.15 10.88 -7.63
N ASP A 68 1.53 10.05 -8.59
CA ASP A 68 1.03 10.10 -9.97
C ASP A 68 1.15 11.52 -10.57
N GLY A 69 2.28 12.21 -10.31
CA GLY A 69 2.56 13.59 -10.75
C GLY A 69 1.73 14.66 -10.04
N ARG A 70 1.00 14.32 -8.97
CA ARG A 70 0.19 15.27 -8.20
C ARG A 70 0.81 15.53 -6.84
N CYS A 71 0.93 16.80 -6.48
CA CYS A 71 1.49 17.19 -5.20
C CYS A 71 0.59 16.75 -4.03
N VAL A 72 1.16 15.97 -3.11
CA VAL A 72 0.57 15.60 -1.81
C VAL A 72 0.86 16.67 -0.79
N GLN A 73 2.13 17.04 -0.67
CA GLN A 73 2.61 18.08 0.22
C GLN A 73 3.93 18.66 -0.27
N ARG A 74 4.16 19.92 0.06
CA ARG A 74 5.39 20.65 -0.21
C ARG A 74 5.74 21.54 0.97
N ALA A 75 7.02 21.60 1.34
CA ALA A 75 7.52 22.47 2.41
C ALA A 75 6.70 22.32 3.72
N GLY A 76 6.36 21.09 4.11
CA GLY A 76 5.58 20.81 5.30
C GLY A 76 4.12 21.28 5.27
N ARG A 77 3.56 21.50 4.08
CA ARG A 77 2.14 21.88 3.90
C ARG A 77 1.42 20.91 2.99
N ILE A 78 0.31 20.35 3.46
CA ILE A 78 -0.58 19.53 2.64
C ILE A 78 -1.19 20.38 1.52
N HIS A 79 -1.17 19.84 0.30
CA HIS A 79 -1.75 20.52 -0.85
C HIS A 79 -3.27 20.62 -0.75
N ASN A 80 -3.85 21.75 -1.18
CA ASN A 80 -5.29 22.00 -1.07
C ASN A 80 -6.15 20.93 -1.77
N ASN A 81 -5.66 20.33 -2.86
CA ASN A 81 -6.36 19.29 -3.62
C ASN A 81 -6.05 17.87 -3.14
N ILE A 82 -5.67 17.70 -1.87
CA ILE A 82 -5.29 16.39 -1.29
C ILE A 82 -6.39 15.32 -1.43
N ARG A 83 -7.66 15.71 -1.44
CA ARG A 83 -8.77 14.75 -1.62
C ARG A 83 -8.70 14.03 -2.97
N SER A 84 -8.34 14.74 -4.04
CA SER A 84 -8.14 14.16 -5.37
C SER A 84 -6.94 13.23 -5.41
N VAL A 85 -5.86 13.53 -4.69
CA VAL A 85 -4.70 12.63 -4.59
C VAL A 85 -5.07 11.38 -3.80
N ARG A 86 -5.70 11.53 -2.62
CA ARG A 86 -6.15 10.41 -1.77
C ARG A 86 -7.12 9.48 -2.48
N SER A 87 -7.91 9.96 -3.43
CA SER A 87 -8.80 9.09 -4.20
C SER A 87 -8.04 8.11 -5.10
N GLN A 88 -6.78 8.37 -5.39
CA GLN A 88 -5.92 7.50 -6.21
C GLN A 88 -4.95 6.66 -5.37
N VAL A 89 -4.89 6.90 -4.07
CA VAL A 89 -4.04 6.17 -3.12
C VAL A 89 -4.91 5.27 -2.24
N GLY A 90 -4.82 3.97 -2.43
CA GLY A 90 -5.41 2.98 -1.54
C GLY A 90 -4.49 2.76 -0.34
N PHE A 91 -5.02 2.84 0.86
CA PHE A 91 -4.24 2.58 2.07
C PHE A 91 -4.79 1.37 2.82
N VAL A 92 -3.95 0.36 2.98
CA VAL A 92 -4.21 -0.86 3.76
C VAL A 92 -3.44 -0.74 5.06
N PHE A 93 -4.17 -0.59 6.17
CA PHE A 93 -3.59 -0.40 7.50
C PHE A 93 -3.33 -1.72 8.19
N GLN A 94 -2.40 -1.74 9.13
CA GLN A 94 -2.12 -2.88 10.01
C GLN A 94 -3.36 -3.29 10.83
N GLN A 95 -4.16 -2.34 11.31
CA GLN A 95 -5.37 -2.56 12.11
C GLN A 95 -6.65 -2.65 11.27
N PHE A 96 -6.58 -3.05 10.00
CA PHE A 96 -7.67 -3.20 9.03
C PHE A 96 -8.53 -1.94 8.80
N ASN A 97 -8.80 -1.15 9.82
CA ASN A 97 -9.64 0.07 9.83
C ASN A 97 -11.01 -0.16 9.16
N LEU A 98 -11.66 -1.25 9.52
CA LEU A 98 -13.05 -1.53 9.19
C LEU A 98 -13.96 -1.03 10.31
N VAL A 99 -15.17 -0.69 9.94
CA VAL A 99 -16.23 -0.35 10.92
C VAL A 99 -16.90 -1.65 11.36
N ASP A 100 -16.61 -2.11 12.57
CA ASP A 100 -16.95 -3.42 13.11
C ASP A 100 -18.44 -3.77 13.03
N ARG A 101 -19.31 -2.80 13.30
CA ARG A 101 -20.77 -2.97 13.31
C ARG A 101 -21.42 -2.99 11.93
N LEU A 102 -20.69 -2.59 10.90
CA LEU A 102 -21.19 -2.56 9.53
C LEU A 102 -20.93 -3.89 8.80
N PRO A 103 -21.83 -4.26 7.85
CA PRO A 103 -21.56 -5.36 6.93
C PRO A 103 -20.26 -5.14 6.14
N VAL A 104 -19.61 -6.23 5.76
CA VAL A 104 -18.40 -6.23 4.93
C VAL A 104 -18.64 -5.46 3.62
N MET A 105 -19.76 -5.73 2.95
CA MET A 105 -20.17 -5.00 1.75
C MET A 105 -20.15 -3.49 1.97
N MET A 106 -20.67 -3.00 3.09
CA MET A 106 -20.70 -1.56 3.38
C MET A 106 -19.30 -1.01 3.63
N ASN A 107 -18.43 -1.75 4.33
CA ASN A 107 -17.04 -1.39 4.53
C ASN A 107 -16.26 -1.27 3.21
N VAL A 108 -16.56 -2.10 2.24
CA VAL A 108 -15.94 -2.04 0.90
C VAL A 108 -16.49 -0.87 0.09
N LEU A 109 -17.83 -0.65 0.13
CA LEU A 109 -18.48 0.46 -0.57
C LEU A 109 -18.01 1.85 -0.13
N VAL A 110 -17.46 1.99 1.09
CA VAL A 110 -16.81 3.24 1.56
C VAL A 110 -15.69 3.69 0.62
N GLY A 111 -15.03 2.77 -0.09
CA GLY A 111 -14.04 3.10 -1.12
C GLY A 111 -14.58 4.00 -2.23
N LEU A 112 -15.89 3.99 -2.50
CA LEU A 112 -16.53 4.82 -3.52
C LEU A 112 -16.88 6.24 -3.05
N LEU A 113 -16.72 6.57 -1.78
CA LEU A 113 -17.20 7.85 -1.23
C LEU A 113 -16.57 9.07 -1.92
N HIS A 114 -15.38 8.94 -2.50
CA HIS A 114 -14.72 10.03 -3.22
C HIS A 114 -15.47 10.47 -4.50
N ARG A 115 -16.27 9.58 -5.09
CA ARG A 115 -17.11 9.82 -6.29
C ARG A 115 -18.61 9.75 -6.02
N THR A 116 -18.99 9.49 -4.77
CA THR A 116 -20.40 9.45 -4.36
C THR A 116 -20.81 10.80 -3.81
N PRO A 117 -21.95 11.42 -4.24
CA PRO A 117 -22.46 12.63 -3.63
C PRO A 117 -22.62 12.45 -2.11
N TRP A 118 -22.24 13.47 -1.34
CA TRP A 118 -22.14 13.39 0.12
C TRP A 118 -23.45 12.91 0.78
N TRP A 119 -24.61 13.37 0.29
CA TRP A 119 -25.93 12.99 0.82
C TRP A 119 -26.25 11.51 0.59
N ARG A 120 -25.85 10.92 -0.57
CA ARG A 120 -26.00 9.47 -0.83
C ARG A 120 -25.09 8.64 0.09
N GLY A 121 -23.86 9.10 0.30
CA GLY A 121 -22.94 8.47 1.22
C GLY A 121 -23.49 8.48 2.66
N TRP A 122 -24.05 9.60 3.11
CA TRP A 122 -24.67 9.74 4.42
C TRP A 122 -25.88 8.82 4.60
N LEU A 123 -26.77 8.75 3.58
CA LEU A 123 -27.94 7.88 3.57
C LEU A 123 -27.61 6.41 3.21
N ARG A 124 -26.33 6.06 2.98
CA ARG A 124 -25.88 4.73 2.55
C ARG A 124 -26.57 4.22 1.28
N MET A 125 -26.95 5.12 0.39
CA MET A 125 -27.65 4.84 -0.85
C MET A 125 -26.67 4.54 -1.98
N PHE A 126 -26.27 3.28 -2.10
CA PHE A 126 -25.41 2.80 -3.19
C PHE A 126 -26.25 2.17 -4.30
N LYS A 127 -25.92 2.50 -5.55
CA LYS A 127 -26.60 1.99 -6.75
C LYS A 127 -26.32 0.49 -6.94
N PRO A 128 -27.18 -0.25 -7.69
CA PRO A 128 -26.95 -1.67 -7.96
C PRO A 128 -25.58 -1.97 -8.56
N HIS A 129 -25.09 -1.17 -9.52
CA HIS A 129 -23.78 -1.35 -10.12
C HIS A 129 -22.62 -1.10 -9.13
N GLU A 130 -22.76 -0.17 -8.18
CA GLU A 130 -21.77 0.09 -7.13
C GLU A 130 -21.66 -1.12 -6.18
N ARG A 131 -22.79 -1.75 -5.87
CA ARG A 131 -22.84 -3.00 -5.08
C ARG A 131 -22.26 -4.18 -5.84
N ALA A 132 -22.51 -4.27 -7.17
CA ALA A 132 -21.92 -5.29 -8.02
C ALA A 132 -20.38 -5.17 -8.04
N LEU A 133 -19.82 -3.95 -8.20
CA LEU A 133 -18.39 -3.70 -8.12
C LEU A 133 -17.79 -4.12 -6.76
N ALA A 134 -18.50 -3.85 -5.66
CA ALA A 134 -18.03 -4.25 -4.34
C ALA A 134 -18.06 -5.78 -4.16
N LEU A 135 -19.08 -6.47 -4.69
CA LEU A 135 -19.17 -7.92 -4.64
C LEU A 135 -18.07 -8.56 -5.50
N GLU A 136 -17.80 -8.03 -6.69
CA GLU A 136 -16.70 -8.45 -7.55
C GLU A 136 -15.35 -8.29 -6.84
N ALA A 137 -15.09 -7.13 -6.21
CA ALA A 137 -13.88 -6.91 -5.44
C ALA A 137 -13.73 -7.91 -4.28
N LEU A 138 -14.83 -8.22 -3.57
CA LEU A 138 -14.85 -9.25 -2.54
C LEU A 138 -14.58 -10.64 -3.13
N GLY A 139 -15.07 -10.95 -4.32
CA GLY A 139 -14.75 -12.17 -5.06
C GLY A 139 -13.28 -12.28 -5.42
N ARG A 140 -12.68 -11.18 -5.90
CA ARG A 140 -11.25 -11.10 -6.24
C ARG A 140 -10.34 -11.36 -5.03
N VAL A 141 -10.77 -10.99 -3.82
CA VAL A 141 -10.03 -11.27 -2.59
C VAL A 141 -10.49 -12.56 -1.89
N GLY A 142 -11.43 -13.31 -2.46
CA GLY A 142 -11.88 -14.62 -1.99
C GLY A 142 -12.65 -14.59 -0.67
N ILE A 143 -13.56 -13.61 -0.49
CA ILE A 143 -14.48 -13.49 0.65
C ILE A 143 -15.87 -12.98 0.24
N ALA A 144 -16.31 -13.27 -0.98
CA ALA A 144 -17.62 -12.83 -1.47
C ALA A 144 -18.78 -13.35 -0.60
N GLU A 145 -18.65 -14.55 -0.05
CA GLU A 145 -19.62 -15.17 0.85
C GLU A 145 -19.82 -14.41 2.16
N CYS A 146 -18.80 -13.64 2.58
CA CYS A 146 -18.85 -12.85 3.80
C CYS A 146 -19.53 -11.48 3.63
N HIS A 147 -20.00 -11.11 2.43
CA HIS A 147 -20.47 -9.75 2.10
C HIS A 147 -21.53 -9.19 3.05
N ALA A 148 -22.42 -10.04 3.56
CA ALA A 148 -23.52 -9.66 4.46
C ALA A 148 -23.13 -9.75 5.95
N GLN A 149 -21.99 -10.36 6.30
CA GLN A 149 -21.53 -10.50 7.67
C GLN A 149 -21.03 -9.18 8.23
N ARG A 150 -21.07 -9.00 9.55
CA ARG A 150 -20.44 -7.85 10.21
C ARG A 150 -18.93 -8.00 10.17
N ALA A 151 -18.22 -6.88 9.99
CA ALA A 151 -16.75 -6.90 9.94
C ALA A 151 -16.12 -7.49 11.22
N SER A 152 -16.73 -7.30 12.39
CA SER A 152 -16.27 -7.85 13.68
C SER A 152 -16.33 -9.37 13.76
N THR A 153 -17.08 -10.07 12.92
CA THR A 153 -17.19 -11.54 12.94
C THR A 153 -16.18 -12.22 12.02
N LEU A 154 -15.43 -11.46 11.25
CA LEU A 154 -14.42 -11.96 10.35
C LEU A 154 -13.12 -12.32 11.07
N SER A 155 -12.40 -13.34 10.58
CA SER A 155 -11.01 -13.58 10.98
C SER A 155 -10.11 -12.39 10.58
N GLY A 156 -8.95 -12.24 11.22
CA GLY A 156 -7.98 -11.18 10.88
C GLY A 156 -7.60 -11.18 9.39
N GLY A 157 -7.35 -12.36 8.82
CA GLY A 157 -7.05 -12.49 7.39
C GLY A 157 -8.23 -12.11 6.48
N GLN A 158 -9.49 -12.39 6.90
CA GLN A 158 -10.67 -11.94 6.16
C GLN A 158 -10.85 -10.42 6.28
N GLN A 159 -10.62 -9.82 7.44
CA GLN A 159 -10.67 -8.37 7.64
C GLN A 159 -9.64 -7.66 6.76
N GLN A 160 -8.42 -8.18 6.69
CA GLN A 160 -7.38 -7.63 5.84
C GLN A 160 -7.75 -7.69 4.36
N ARG A 161 -8.31 -8.83 3.92
CA ARG A 161 -8.81 -8.97 2.55
C ARG A 161 -9.96 -8.02 2.25
N ALA A 162 -10.86 -7.76 3.20
CA ALA A 162 -11.91 -6.76 3.03
C ALA A 162 -11.34 -5.33 2.93
N ALA A 163 -10.28 -5.01 3.69
CA ALA A 163 -9.58 -3.74 3.57
C ALA A 163 -8.92 -3.57 2.18
N ILE A 164 -8.35 -4.64 1.61
CA ILE A 164 -7.82 -4.63 0.24
C ILE A 164 -8.96 -4.47 -0.78
N ALA A 165 -10.09 -5.19 -0.62
CA ALA A 165 -11.24 -5.04 -1.51
C ALA A 165 -11.76 -3.58 -1.55
N ARG A 166 -11.71 -2.86 -0.42
CA ARG A 166 -12.01 -1.43 -0.35
C ARG A 166 -11.10 -0.59 -1.25
N THR A 167 -9.80 -0.90 -1.33
CA THR A 167 -8.87 -0.18 -2.21
C THR A 167 -9.10 -0.51 -3.68
N LEU A 168 -9.53 -1.73 -4.01
CA LEU A 168 -9.92 -2.13 -5.37
C LEU A 168 -11.14 -1.33 -5.85
N VAL A 169 -12.19 -1.28 -5.04
CA VAL A 169 -13.41 -0.52 -5.36
C VAL A 169 -13.14 0.97 -5.48
N GLN A 170 -12.19 1.49 -4.72
CA GLN A 170 -11.70 2.87 -4.83
C GLN A 170 -11.11 3.16 -6.22
N GLY A 171 -10.55 2.14 -6.89
CA GLY A 171 -9.83 2.30 -8.15
C GLY A 171 -8.46 2.96 -7.94
N ALA A 172 -7.79 2.63 -6.85
CA ALA A 172 -6.49 3.19 -6.49
C ALA A 172 -5.42 2.79 -7.53
N LYS A 173 -4.59 3.75 -7.94
CA LYS A 173 -3.43 3.52 -8.80
C LYS A 173 -2.17 3.14 -8.01
N VAL A 174 -2.10 3.63 -6.77
CA VAL A 174 -1.02 3.33 -5.84
C VAL A 174 -1.62 2.72 -4.59
N VAL A 175 -1.18 1.53 -4.21
CA VAL A 175 -1.58 0.84 -2.99
C VAL A 175 -0.44 0.90 -1.99
N LEU A 176 -0.69 1.52 -0.85
CA LEU A 176 0.21 1.57 0.29
C LEU A 176 -0.27 0.57 1.32
N ALA A 177 0.52 -0.44 1.66
CA ALA A 177 0.16 -1.45 2.64
C ALA A 177 1.13 -1.37 3.84
N ASP A 178 0.63 -0.92 4.98
CA ASP A 178 1.41 -0.75 6.20
C ASP A 178 1.28 -2.01 7.07
N GLU A 179 2.32 -2.85 7.03
CA GLU A 179 2.42 -4.13 7.77
C GLU A 179 1.17 -5.04 7.58
N PRO A 180 0.77 -5.32 6.33
CA PRO A 180 -0.53 -5.95 6.06
C PRO A 180 -0.65 -7.40 6.55
N ILE A 181 0.45 -8.00 7.00
CA ILE A 181 0.52 -9.41 7.42
C ILE A 181 1.00 -9.60 8.86
N ALA A 182 1.28 -8.51 9.61
CA ALA A 182 1.96 -8.59 10.92
C ALA A 182 1.19 -9.37 12.00
N SER A 183 -0.13 -9.44 11.90
CA SER A 183 -0.99 -10.10 12.90
C SER A 183 -1.74 -11.32 12.33
N LEU A 184 -1.24 -11.89 11.24
CA LEU A 184 -1.90 -12.97 10.53
C LEU A 184 -1.11 -14.28 10.68
N ASP A 185 -1.83 -15.40 10.63
CA ASP A 185 -1.22 -16.71 10.48
C ASP A 185 -0.48 -16.84 9.13
N PRO A 186 0.46 -17.79 8.98
CA PRO A 186 1.28 -17.92 7.78
C PRO A 186 0.48 -18.15 6.49
N GLU A 187 -0.65 -18.85 6.56
CA GLU A 187 -1.48 -19.11 5.39
C GLU A 187 -2.23 -17.84 4.95
N SER A 188 -2.83 -17.12 5.91
CA SER A 188 -3.49 -15.83 5.67
C SER A 188 -2.50 -14.79 5.16
N SER A 189 -1.28 -14.75 5.68
CA SER A 189 -0.20 -13.86 5.23
C SER A 189 0.14 -14.08 3.76
N ARG A 190 0.31 -15.34 3.35
CA ARG A 190 0.55 -15.68 1.93
C ARG A 190 -0.62 -15.26 1.05
N LYS A 191 -1.86 -15.56 1.44
CA LYS A 191 -3.06 -15.15 0.68
C LYS A 191 -3.14 -13.64 0.48
N VAL A 192 -2.82 -12.85 1.51
CA VAL A 192 -2.79 -11.39 1.42
C VAL A 192 -1.72 -10.90 0.44
N MET A 193 -0.50 -11.45 0.53
CA MET A 193 0.59 -11.09 -0.38
C MET A 193 0.32 -11.53 -1.83
N ASP A 194 -0.26 -12.71 -2.03
CA ASP A 194 -0.70 -13.19 -3.35
C ASP A 194 -1.74 -12.26 -3.99
N ILE A 195 -2.67 -11.73 -3.19
CA ILE A 195 -3.67 -10.75 -3.65
C ILE A 195 -2.99 -9.44 -4.04
N LEU A 196 -2.08 -8.90 -3.23
CA LEU A 196 -1.35 -7.68 -3.55
C LEU A 196 -0.49 -7.83 -4.82
N ALA A 197 0.21 -8.96 -4.96
CA ALA A 197 0.99 -9.27 -6.15
C ALA A 197 0.11 -9.44 -7.40
N ARG A 198 -1.09 -10.02 -7.25
CA ARG A 198 -2.05 -10.13 -8.34
C ARG A 198 -2.58 -8.77 -8.78
N ILE A 199 -2.95 -7.89 -7.84
CA ILE A 199 -3.38 -6.51 -8.11
C ILE A 199 -2.27 -5.75 -8.87
N ASN A 200 -1.02 -5.90 -8.43
CA ASN A 200 0.11 -5.29 -9.13
C ASN A 200 0.22 -5.77 -10.58
N ARG A 201 0.18 -7.09 -10.82
CA ARG A 201 0.37 -7.68 -12.15
C ARG A 201 -0.82 -7.48 -13.10
N GLU A 202 -2.05 -7.69 -12.60
CA GLU A 202 -3.26 -7.69 -13.43
C GLU A 202 -3.82 -6.28 -13.66
N ASP A 203 -3.80 -5.43 -12.60
CA ASP A 203 -4.34 -4.07 -12.67
C ASP A 203 -3.28 -3.02 -12.99
N GLY A 204 -2.00 -3.40 -13.03
CA GLY A 204 -0.88 -2.46 -13.21
C GLY A 204 -0.72 -1.46 -12.05
N CYS A 205 -1.34 -1.74 -10.90
CA CYS A 205 -1.22 -0.89 -9.73
C CYS A 205 0.21 -0.89 -9.18
N THR A 206 0.71 0.28 -8.81
CA THR A 206 1.94 0.36 -8.02
C THR A 206 1.66 -0.06 -6.59
N VAL A 207 2.45 -0.98 -6.03
CA VAL A 207 2.27 -1.47 -4.66
C VAL A 207 3.51 -1.18 -3.84
N ILE A 208 3.34 -0.49 -2.72
CA ILE A 208 4.40 -0.24 -1.73
C ILE A 208 3.96 -0.88 -0.43
N VAL A 209 4.65 -1.93 -0.01
CA VAL A 209 4.30 -2.70 1.18
C VAL A 209 5.39 -2.63 2.23
N SER A 210 5.06 -2.23 3.46
CA SER A 210 6.00 -2.34 4.58
C SER A 210 5.94 -3.72 5.19
N LEU A 211 7.10 -4.34 5.38
CA LEU A 211 7.24 -5.70 5.89
C LEU A 211 8.33 -5.75 6.95
N HIS A 212 8.12 -6.61 7.97
CA HIS A 212 9.17 -7.03 8.90
C HIS A 212 9.84 -8.32 8.43
N GLN A 213 9.09 -9.18 7.75
CA GLN A 213 9.53 -10.48 7.24
C GLN A 213 10.28 -10.30 5.92
N VAL A 214 11.59 -10.46 5.95
CA VAL A 214 12.46 -10.26 4.77
C VAL A 214 12.24 -11.34 3.72
N ASP A 215 11.96 -12.57 4.14
CA ASP A 215 11.60 -13.69 3.27
C ASP A 215 10.41 -13.37 2.38
N MET A 216 9.35 -12.78 2.96
CA MET A 216 8.17 -12.32 2.25
C MET A 216 8.51 -11.14 1.30
N ALA A 217 9.38 -10.21 1.73
CA ALA A 217 9.82 -9.11 0.89
C ALA A 217 10.57 -9.62 -0.35
N VAL A 218 11.52 -10.53 -0.18
CA VAL A 218 12.31 -11.12 -1.28
C VAL A 218 11.44 -11.96 -2.20
N ARG A 219 10.48 -12.71 -1.64
CA ARG A 219 9.61 -13.59 -2.40
C ARG A 219 8.64 -12.84 -3.32
N TYR A 220 8.08 -11.71 -2.87
CA TYR A 220 6.99 -11.02 -3.56
C TYR A 220 7.40 -9.72 -4.26
N CYS A 221 8.45 -9.05 -3.78
CA CYS A 221 8.80 -7.72 -4.27
C CYS A 221 10.15 -7.76 -5.01
N PRO A 222 10.18 -7.42 -6.30
CA PRO A 222 11.43 -7.35 -7.07
C PRO A 222 12.42 -6.29 -6.56
N ARG A 223 11.91 -5.21 -5.94
CA ARG A 223 12.68 -4.10 -5.38
C ARG A 223 12.42 -3.95 -3.90
N VAL A 224 13.49 -3.68 -3.17
CA VAL A 224 13.46 -3.45 -1.73
C VAL A 224 14.09 -2.10 -1.42
N VAL A 225 13.42 -1.33 -0.57
CA VAL A 225 13.94 -0.11 0.05
C VAL A 225 14.09 -0.37 1.54
N ALA A 226 15.32 -0.31 2.05
CA ALA A 226 15.58 -0.54 3.46
C ALA A 226 15.76 0.78 4.22
N LEU A 227 15.00 0.93 5.31
CA LEU A 227 15.08 2.08 6.20
C LEU A 227 15.79 1.71 7.50
N HIS A 228 16.75 2.53 7.88
CA HIS A 228 17.43 2.45 9.18
C HIS A 228 17.47 3.84 9.81
N GLN A 229 16.99 3.98 11.05
CA GLN A 229 16.97 5.26 11.79
C GLN A 229 16.46 6.46 10.98
N GLY A 230 15.39 6.23 10.21
CA GLY A 230 14.74 7.26 9.41
C GLY A 230 15.45 7.61 8.10
N GLN A 231 16.46 6.88 7.68
CA GLN A 231 17.17 7.07 6.41
C GLN A 231 17.00 5.86 5.49
N VAL A 232 17.03 6.07 4.17
CA VAL A 232 17.15 5.01 3.19
C VAL A 232 18.62 4.58 3.12
N VAL A 233 18.90 3.34 3.49
CA VAL A 233 20.25 2.77 3.48
C VAL A 233 20.46 1.75 2.37
N TYR A 234 19.38 1.31 1.75
CA TYR A 234 19.41 0.47 0.56
C TYR A 234 18.20 0.74 -0.31
N ASP A 235 18.39 0.79 -1.60
CA ASP A 235 17.35 0.87 -2.62
C ASP A 235 17.81 0.09 -3.86
N GLY A 236 17.22 -1.07 -4.11
CA GLY A 236 17.67 -1.94 -5.19
C GLY A 236 16.94 -3.27 -5.28
N PRO A 237 17.40 -4.16 -6.16
CA PRO A 237 16.81 -5.48 -6.36
C PRO A 237 16.78 -6.30 -5.06
N SER A 238 15.67 -6.99 -4.79
CA SER A 238 15.55 -7.86 -3.61
C SER A 238 16.59 -9.00 -3.63
N ALA A 239 16.93 -9.49 -4.81
CA ALA A 239 17.96 -10.54 -4.98
C ALA A 239 19.39 -10.10 -4.61
N ALA A 240 19.64 -8.79 -4.52
CA ALA A 240 20.94 -8.24 -4.15
C ALA A 240 21.08 -7.94 -2.65
N LEU A 241 20.08 -8.28 -1.83
CA LEU A 241 20.18 -8.19 -0.37
C LEU A 241 21.25 -9.14 0.16
N THR A 242 22.24 -8.57 0.85
CA THR A 242 23.33 -9.37 1.42
C THR A 242 23.12 -9.65 2.91
N PRO A 243 23.63 -10.77 3.44
CA PRO A 243 23.59 -11.04 4.88
C PRO A 243 24.24 -9.93 5.72
N ALA A 244 25.30 -9.29 5.21
CA ALA A 244 25.94 -8.16 5.88
C ALA A 244 25.02 -6.96 6.02
N LEU A 245 24.27 -6.61 4.96
CA LEU A 245 23.27 -5.54 5.00
C LEU A 245 22.15 -5.88 5.98
N LEU A 246 21.65 -7.11 5.98
CA LEU A 246 20.58 -7.53 6.90
C LEU A 246 21.06 -7.46 8.37
N ARG A 247 22.32 -7.84 8.64
CA ARG A 247 22.90 -7.67 9.97
C ARG A 247 23.01 -6.21 10.40
N SER A 248 23.34 -5.30 9.48
CA SER A 248 23.37 -3.87 9.79
C SER A 248 22.00 -3.27 10.07
N LEU A 249 20.94 -3.81 9.43
CA LEU A 249 19.57 -3.35 9.58
C LEU A 249 18.87 -3.86 10.85
N TYR A 250 19.12 -5.13 11.21
CA TYR A 250 18.37 -5.85 12.24
C TYR A 250 19.22 -6.22 13.46
N GLY A 251 20.54 -6.01 13.42
CA GLY A 251 21.45 -6.31 14.53
C GLY A 251 21.43 -7.78 14.91
N VAL A 252 21.29 -8.07 16.21
CA VAL A 252 21.28 -9.44 16.75
C VAL A 252 20.16 -10.33 16.25
N HIS A 253 19.05 -9.77 15.76
CA HIS A 253 17.94 -10.52 15.16
C HIS A 253 18.17 -10.92 13.70
N ALA A 254 19.30 -10.51 13.11
CA ALA A 254 19.58 -10.80 11.71
C ALA A 254 19.78 -12.28 11.42
N ASP A 255 20.34 -13.04 12.38
CA ASP A 255 20.63 -14.46 12.16
C ASP A 255 19.35 -15.31 12.13
N GLU A 256 18.29 -14.95 12.86
CA GLU A 256 16.95 -15.55 12.75
C GLU A 256 16.35 -15.27 11.36
N ILE A 257 16.45 -14.03 10.89
CA ILE A 257 15.95 -13.60 9.58
C ILE A 257 16.70 -14.30 8.44
N LEU A 258 18.02 -14.51 8.59
CA LEU A 258 18.85 -15.20 7.62
C LEU A 258 18.53 -16.70 7.53
N ALA A 259 18.18 -17.35 8.65
CA ALA A 259 17.74 -18.74 8.68
C ALA A 259 16.42 -18.91 7.91
N ASP A 260 15.46 -18.01 8.12
CA ASP A 260 14.17 -18.01 7.41
C ASP A 260 14.33 -17.74 5.90
N THR A 261 15.23 -16.82 5.54
CA THR A 261 15.50 -16.48 4.12
C THR A 261 16.20 -17.63 3.38
N ALA A 262 17.09 -18.37 4.03
CA ALA A 262 17.74 -19.55 3.45
C ALA A 262 16.77 -20.71 3.21
N ALA A 263 15.77 -20.87 4.06
CA ALA A 263 14.69 -21.86 3.89
C ALA A 263 13.69 -21.47 2.78
N ALA A 264 13.62 -20.19 2.43
CA ALA A 264 12.72 -19.62 1.41
C ALA A 264 13.36 -19.45 0.02
N ALA A 265 14.56 -20.02 -0.24
CA ALA A 265 15.28 -19.90 -1.51
C ALA A 265 14.36 -20.19 -2.71
N PRO A 266 14.28 -19.29 -3.70
CA PRO A 266 13.28 -19.37 -4.75
C PRO A 266 13.56 -20.55 -5.68
N SER A 267 12.57 -21.43 -5.84
CA SER A 267 12.42 -22.15 -7.10
C SER A 267 12.27 -21.10 -8.20
N ALA A 268 13.18 -21.10 -9.16
CA ALA A 268 13.39 -20.17 -10.27
C ALA A 268 12.13 -19.37 -10.67
N HIS A 269 12.22 -18.04 -10.53
CA HIS A 269 11.22 -17.15 -11.13
C HIS A 269 11.15 -17.45 -12.64
N PRO A 270 9.96 -17.75 -13.20
CA PRO A 270 9.84 -17.75 -14.65
C PRO A 270 10.13 -16.31 -15.10
N THR A 271 11.12 -16.16 -15.96
CA THR A 271 11.43 -14.92 -16.68
C THR A 271 10.15 -14.43 -17.35
N VAL A 272 9.58 -13.37 -16.81
CA VAL A 272 8.38 -12.75 -17.36
C VAL A 272 8.80 -12.01 -18.63
N PRO A 273 8.26 -12.35 -19.83
CA PRO A 273 8.46 -11.53 -21.01
C PRO A 273 7.82 -10.16 -20.74
N VAL A 274 8.54 -9.10 -21.12
CA VAL A 274 8.04 -7.73 -21.10
C VAL A 274 6.81 -7.68 -22.01
N VAL A 275 5.61 -7.71 -21.42
CA VAL A 275 4.35 -7.53 -22.13
C VAL A 275 4.17 -6.02 -22.34
N PRO A 276 3.93 -5.54 -23.58
CA PRO A 276 3.60 -4.14 -23.81
C PRO A 276 2.34 -3.76 -23.02
N PRO A 277 2.15 -2.48 -22.65
CA PRO A 277 1.08 -2.05 -21.76
C PRO A 277 -0.27 -2.50 -22.31
N ALA A 278 -0.95 -3.36 -21.55
CA ALA A 278 -2.29 -3.82 -21.85
C ALA A 278 -3.24 -2.62 -21.90
N GLN A 279 -4.08 -2.60 -22.91
CA GLN A 279 -5.16 -1.62 -23.06
C GLN A 279 -5.99 -1.59 -21.78
N VAL A 280 -6.23 -0.38 -21.26
CA VAL A 280 -7.08 -0.13 -20.09
C VAL A 280 -8.43 -0.84 -20.30
N PRO A 281 -8.90 -1.68 -19.37
CA PRO A 281 -10.19 -2.33 -19.51
C PRO A 281 -11.29 -1.29 -19.74
N GLN A 282 -12.17 -1.54 -20.71
CA GLN A 282 -13.26 -0.64 -21.16
C GLN A 282 -14.35 -0.34 -20.11
N TRP A 283 -14.14 -0.67 -18.84
CA TRP A 283 -15.05 -0.30 -17.76
C TRP A 283 -14.81 1.12 -17.17
N ALA A 284 -13.76 1.83 -17.60
CA ALA A 284 -13.62 3.24 -17.29
C ALA A 284 -14.76 3.99 -18.00
N PRO A 285 -15.75 4.56 -17.28
CA PRO A 285 -16.88 5.19 -17.94
C PRO A 285 -16.41 6.40 -18.72
N ALA A 286 -16.69 6.42 -20.01
CA ALA A 286 -16.77 7.60 -20.85
C ALA A 286 -17.87 8.50 -20.26
N MET A 287 -17.52 9.37 -19.31
CA MET A 287 -18.37 10.47 -18.82
C MET A 287 -17.50 11.68 -18.49
N ALA A 288 -16.95 12.28 -19.54
CA ALA A 288 -16.45 13.62 -19.53
C ALA A 288 -16.73 14.27 -20.88
N GLN A 289 -18.02 14.28 -21.29
CA GLN A 289 -18.53 15.20 -22.31
C GLN A 289 -20.04 15.31 -22.09
N ALA A 290 -20.46 16.27 -21.26
CA ALA A 290 -21.71 17.03 -21.38
C ALA A 290 -21.78 18.05 -20.24
N ALA A 291 -21.66 19.33 -20.64
CA ALA A 291 -21.99 20.59 -19.98
C ALA A 291 -21.15 21.00 -18.78
#